data_ddc141298b7c3037ad346f623ed4e04e
#
_entry.id   ddc141298b7c3037ad346f623ed4e04e
#
_cell.length_a   1.000
_cell.length_b   1.000
_cell.length_c   1.000
_cell.angle_alpha   90.00
_cell.angle_beta   90.00
_cell.angle_gamma   90.00
#
_symmetry.space_group_name_H-M   'P 1'
#
loop_
_entity.id
_entity.type
_entity.pdbx_description
1 polymer ?
#
loop_
_entity_poly.entity_id
_entity_poly.type
_entity_poly.pdbx_seq_one_letter_code
_entity_poly.pdbx_strand_id
1 'polypeptide(L)'
;MSFKNDSNWNEKNELKAFLIFKRLQVIDFERGKQMEFCRQMEQETNLDAGNMSAKVSNYKSVAGINNSSNASNNTKESYLKYKDYTIKELEDITNKL
;
A
#
# COMPACT_ATOMS: atom_id res chain seq x y z
N MET A 1 -4.50 -13.24 6.76
CA MET A 1 -3.45 -12.96 5.74
C MET A 1 -2.23 -13.83 6.01
N SER A 2 -1.56 -14.25 4.95
CA SER A 2 -0.41 -15.16 5.04
C SER A 2 0.78 -14.54 4.31
N PHE A 3 1.86 -14.29 5.05
CA PHE A 3 3.07 -13.65 4.50
C PHE A 3 4.25 -14.63 4.55
N LYS A 4 5.09 -14.59 3.51
CA LYS A 4 6.29 -15.43 3.44
C LYS A 4 7.38 -14.86 4.35
N ASN A 5 8.06 -15.73 5.09
CA ASN A 5 9.07 -15.31 6.06
C ASN A 5 10.29 -14.63 5.43
N ASP A 6 10.63 -15.00 4.21
CA ASP A 6 11.80 -14.48 3.49
C ASP A 6 11.47 -13.30 2.56
N SER A 7 10.23 -12.83 2.60
CA SER A 7 9.77 -11.71 1.77
C SER A 7 9.80 -10.40 2.54
N ASN A 8 10.16 -9.32 1.85
CA ASN A 8 10.01 -7.97 2.41
C ASN A 8 8.55 -7.52 2.44
N TRP A 9 7.64 -8.28 1.81
CA TRP A 9 6.21 -8.01 1.87
C TRP A 9 5.59 -8.65 3.11
N ASN A 10 5.88 -8.09 4.27
CA ASN A 10 5.26 -8.46 5.53
C ASN A 10 4.02 -7.60 5.75
N GLU A 11 3.29 -7.86 6.84
CA GLU A 11 2.06 -7.13 7.13
C GLU A 11 2.30 -5.62 7.24
N LYS A 12 3.39 -5.21 7.91
CA LYS A 12 3.71 -3.80 8.08
C LYS A 12 3.94 -3.11 6.74
N ASN A 13 4.73 -3.71 5.85
CA ASN A 13 5.03 -3.13 4.54
C ASN A 13 3.79 -3.13 3.64
N GLU A 14 2.96 -4.16 3.73
CA GLU A 14 1.69 -4.21 3.00
C GLU A 14 0.80 -3.04 3.41
N LEU A 15 0.68 -2.77 4.71
CA LEU A 15 -0.12 -1.67 5.21
C LEU A 15 0.50 -0.30 4.90
N LYS A 16 1.83 -0.20 4.84
CA LYS A 16 2.49 1.04 4.41
C LYS A 16 2.15 1.38 2.96
N ALA A 17 2.08 0.38 2.08
CA ALA A 17 1.63 0.59 0.71
C ALA A 17 0.17 1.02 0.65
N PHE A 18 -0.69 0.38 1.46
CA PHE A 18 -2.10 0.78 1.56
C PHE A 18 -2.23 2.22 2.06
N LEU A 19 -1.40 2.60 3.02
CA LEU A 19 -1.38 3.95 3.56
C LEU A 19 -1.05 4.98 2.46
N ILE A 20 -0.08 4.67 1.60
CA ILE A 20 0.23 5.51 0.44
C ILE A 20 -1.01 5.64 -0.46
N PHE A 21 -1.69 4.52 -0.74
CA PHE A 21 -2.92 4.53 -1.53
C PHE A 21 -3.96 5.47 -0.91
N LYS A 22 -4.17 5.40 0.41
CA LYS A 22 -5.13 6.27 1.09
C LYS A 22 -4.73 7.74 1.02
N ARG A 23 -3.44 8.04 1.15
CA ARG A 23 -2.94 9.41 1.02
C ARG A 23 -3.15 9.95 -0.40
N LEU A 24 -2.96 9.10 -1.40
CA LEU A 24 -3.23 9.46 -2.79
C LEU A 24 -4.71 9.71 -3.03
N GLN A 25 -5.59 8.95 -2.40
CA GLN A 25 -7.03 9.17 -2.49
C GLN A 25 -7.42 10.59 -2.06
N VAL A 26 -6.82 11.09 -0.98
CA VAL A 26 -7.12 12.40 -0.44
C VAL A 26 -6.78 13.52 -1.43
N ILE A 27 -5.72 13.33 -2.23
CA ILE A 27 -5.29 14.31 -3.23
C ILE A 27 -5.72 13.92 -4.64
N ASP A 28 -6.69 13.03 -4.74
CA ASP A 28 -7.28 12.56 -6.00
C ASP A 28 -6.21 12.03 -6.98
N PHE A 29 -5.25 11.28 -6.43
CA PHE A 29 -4.18 10.62 -7.20
C PHE A 29 -3.37 11.59 -8.06
N GLU A 30 -3.03 12.75 -7.50
CA GLU A 30 -2.25 13.77 -8.19
C GLU A 30 -1.02 13.17 -8.86
N ARG A 31 -0.81 13.52 -10.14
CA ARG A 31 0.27 12.97 -10.97
C ARG A 31 1.63 13.24 -10.35
N GLY A 32 2.47 12.21 -10.30
CA GLY A 32 3.82 12.29 -9.75
C GLY A 32 3.92 12.04 -8.25
N LYS A 33 2.83 12.13 -7.51
CA LYS A 33 2.85 11.95 -6.07
C LYS A 33 3.03 10.50 -5.64
N GLN A 34 2.55 9.55 -6.43
CA GLN A 34 2.69 8.12 -6.10
C GLN A 34 4.18 7.74 -5.95
N MET A 35 4.99 8.11 -6.93
CA MET A 35 6.42 7.78 -6.89
C MET A 35 7.13 8.56 -5.79
N GLU A 36 6.74 9.82 -5.57
CA GLU A 36 7.30 10.63 -4.49
C GLU A 36 7.07 9.97 -3.12
N PHE A 37 5.83 9.55 -2.84
CA PHE A 37 5.50 8.88 -1.59
C PHE A 37 6.22 7.54 -1.46
N CYS A 38 6.35 6.82 -2.57
CA CYS A 38 7.05 5.53 -2.56
C CYS A 38 8.55 5.69 -2.26
N ARG A 39 9.18 6.74 -2.79
CA ARG A 39 10.59 7.03 -2.49
C ARG A 39 10.79 7.35 -1.01
N GLN A 40 9.86 8.06 -0.41
CA GLN A 40 9.92 8.37 1.02
C GLN A 40 9.85 7.11 1.89
N MET A 41 9.26 6.04 1.40
CA MET A 41 9.11 4.80 2.14
C MET A 41 10.28 3.81 1.98
N GLU A 42 11.21 4.09 1.07
CA GLU A 42 12.33 3.14 0.81
C GLU A 42 13.13 2.81 2.06
N GLN A 43 13.45 3.81 2.87
CA GLN A 43 14.24 3.61 4.09
C GLN A 43 13.48 2.85 5.16
N GLU A 44 12.15 2.96 5.18
CA GLU A 44 11.32 2.34 6.20
C GLU A 44 10.95 0.89 5.88
N THR A 45 10.97 0.52 4.60
CA THR A 45 10.45 -0.78 4.15
C THR A 45 11.52 -1.72 3.60
N ASN A 46 12.69 -1.20 3.26
CA ASN A 46 13.75 -1.93 2.52
C ASN A 46 13.28 -2.40 1.13
N LEU A 47 12.24 -1.76 0.61
CA LEU A 47 11.73 -2.01 -0.72
C LEU A 47 12.01 -0.78 -1.57
N ASP A 48 12.44 -0.98 -2.82
CA ASP A 48 12.65 0.17 -3.71
C ASP A 48 11.31 0.81 -4.10
N ALA A 49 11.37 2.05 -4.57
CA ALA A 49 10.16 2.80 -4.92
C ALA A 49 9.36 2.12 -6.02
N GLY A 50 10.03 1.41 -6.95
CA GLY A 50 9.34 0.68 -8.01
C GLY A 50 8.48 -0.45 -7.47
N ASN A 51 9.01 -1.24 -6.53
CA ASN A 51 8.25 -2.32 -5.89
C ASN A 51 7.07 -1.77 -5.09
N MET A 52 7.31 -0.71 -4.34
CA MET A 52 6.25 -0.06 -3.56
C MET A 52 5.16 0.51 -4.48
N SER A 53 5.56 1.17 -5.57
CA SER A 53 4.63 1.74 -6.53
C SER A 53 3.79 0.66 -7.22
N ALA A 54 4.39 -0.48 -7.54
CA ALA A 54 3.65 -1.62 -8.12
C ALA A 54 2.56 -2.10 -7.16
N LYS A 55 2.87 -2.20 -5.87
CA LYS A 55 1.90 -2.60 -4.85
C LYS A 55 0.78 -1.56 -4.73
N VAL A 56 1.11 -0.28 -4.72
CA VAL A 56 0.11 0.79 -4.67
C VAL A 56 -0.81 0.72 -5.90
N SER A 57 -0.24 0.45 -7.07
CA SER A 57 -1.05 0.27 -8.30
C SER A 57 -1.98 -0.94 -8.19
N ASN A 58 -1.55 -2.00 -7.50
CA ASN A 58 -2.43 -3.15 -7.24
C ASN A 58 -3.61 -2.76 -6.35
N TYR A 59 -3.40 -1.91 -5.35
CA TYR A 59 -4.51 -1.38 -4.55
C TYR A 59 -5.46 -0.55 -5.40
N LYS A 60 -4.95 0.26 -6.31
CA LYS A 60 -5.79 1.02 -7.24
C LYS A 60 -6.64 0.08 -8.11
N SER A 61 -6.07 -1.03 -8.56
CA SER A 61 -6.80 -2.04 -9.33
C SER A 61 -7.91 -2.71 -8.52
N VAL A 62 -7.60 -3.09 -7.28
CA VAL A 62 -8.58 -3.72 -6.38
C VAL A 62 -9.72 -2.75 -6.09
N ALA A 63 -9.42 -1.46 -5.98
CA ALA A 63 -10.43 -0.42 -5.75
C ALA A 63 -11.21 -0.05 -7.01
N GLY A 64 -10.84 -0.60 -8.17
CA GLY A 64 -11.54 -0.32 -9.43
C GLY A 64 -11.16 0.99 -10.09
N ILE A 65 -10.01 1.57 -9.71
CA ILE A 65 -9.58 2.88 -10.22
C ILE A 65 -8.83 2.75 -11.55
N ASN A 66 -8.06 1.68 -11.71
CA ASN A 66 -7.35 1.44 -12.97
C ASN A 66 -7.64 0.01 -13.47
N ASN A 67 -6.96 -0.39 -14.53
CA ASN A 67 -7.18 -1.72 -15.13
C ASN A 67 -6.88 -2.83 -14.12
N SER A 68 -7.63 -3.94 -14.22
CA SER A 68 -7.40 -5.10 -13.35
C SER A 68 -5.97 -5.61 -13.47
N SER A 69 -5.43 -6.06 -12.34
CA SER A 69 -4.08 -6.59 -12.24
C SER A 69 -4.11 -7.89 -11.44
N ASN A 70 -2.97 -8.57 -11.37
CA ASN A 70 -2.81 -9.80 -10.60
C ASN A 70 -2.43 -9.48 -9.14
N ALA A 71 -3.27 -8.70 -8.46
CA ALA A 71 -3.04 -8.37 -7.05
C ALA A 71 -3.04 -9.66 -6.22
N SER A 72 -2.12 -9.74 -5.26
CA SER A 72 -2.02 -10.90 -4.37
C SER A 72 -3.25 -10.99 -3.44
N ASN A 73 -3.48 -12.17 -2.87
CA ASN A 73 -4.54 -12.34 -1.89
C ASN A 73 -4.35 -11.42 -0.68
N ASN A 74 -3.11 -11.23 -0.24
CA ASN A 74 -2.82 -10.32 0.87
C ASN A 74 -3.24 -8.89 0.56
N THR A 75 -3.02 -8.42 -0.66
CA THR A 75 -3.44 -7.09 -1.10
C THR A 75 -4.96 -6.97 -1.09
N LYS A 76 -5.66 -7.97 -1.63
CA LYS A 76 -7.13 -7.98 -1.66
C LYS A 76 -7.72 -8.01 -0.26
N GLU A 77 -7.16 -8.84 0.62
CA GLU A 77 -7.63 -8.96 2.01
C GLU A 77 -7.37 -7.68 2.79
N SER A 78 -6.20 -7.07 2.61
CA SER A 78 -5.87 -5.80 3.28
C SER A 78 -6.82 -4.69 2.84
N TYR A 79 -7.11 -4.61 1.53
CA TYR A 79 -8.06 -3.64 1.02
C TYR A 79 -9.43 -3.81 1.66
N LEU A 80 -9.96 -5.03 1.66
CA LEU A 80 -11.29 -5.29 2.20
C LEU A 80 -11.37 -5.01 3.70
N LYS A 81 -10.30 -5.33 4.44
CA LYS A 81 -10.26 -5.14 5.88
C LYS A 81 -10.14 -3.68 6.29
N TYR A 82 -9.33 -2.91 5.56
CA TYR A 82 -8.93 -1.56 5.99
C TYR A 82 -9.45 -0.42 5.12
N LYS A 83 -10.26 -0.71 4.10
CA LYS A 83 -10.71 0.33 3.15
C LYS A 83 -11.45 1.50 3.82
N ASP A 84 -12.14 1.24 4.92
CA ASP A 84 -12.93 2.25 5.63
C ASP A 84 -12.16 2.92 6.78
N TYR A 85 -10.89 2.50 7.00
CA TYR A 85 -10.07 3.09 8.05
C TYR A 85 -9.54 4.45 7.60
N THR A 86 -9.40 5.36 8.56
CA THR A 86 -8.77 6.67 8.28
C THR A 86 -7.26 6.51 8.18
N ILE A 87 -6.61 7.51 7.59
CA ILE A 87 -5.14 7.56 7.51
C ILE A 87 -4.53 7.46 8.90
N LYS A 88 -5.08 8.20 9.87
CA LYS A 88 -4.58 8.18 11.25
C LYS A 88 -4.70 6.79 11.87
N GLU A 89 -5.83 6.13 11.68
CA GLU A 89 -6.02 4.77 12.19
C GLU A 89 -5.00 3.80 11.59
N LEU A 90 -4.74 3.92 10.29
CA LEU A 90 -3.75 3.09 9.60
C LEU A 90 -2.33 3.38 10.07
N GLU A 91 -1.99 4.65 10.29
CA GLU A 91 -0.69 5.02 10.85
C GLU A 91 -0.48 4.41 12.23
N ASP A 92 -1.50 4.49 13.09
CA ASP A 92 -1.45 3.91 14.43
C ASP A 92 -1.25 2.40 14.39
N ILE A 93 -1.95 1.70 13.49
CA ILE A 93 -1.83 0.25 13.33
C ILE A 93 -0.43 -0.11 12.83
N THR A 94 0.07 0.57 11.79
CA THR A 94 1.38 0.27 11.23
C THR A 94 2.50 0.54 12.23
N ASN A 95 2.37 1.55 13.06
CA ASN A 95 3.38 1.86 14.07
C ASN A 95 3.46 0.80 15.18
N LYS A 96 2.41 0.01 15.36
CA LYS A 96 2.38 -1.08 16.35
C LYS A 96 2.89 -2.42 15.80
N LEU A 97 3.06 -2.50 14.51
CA LEU A 97 3.56 -3.73 13.86
C LEU A 97 5.12 -3.83 13.87
#